data_15560abd83b7a4fb5ea93644b6fff04b
#
_entry.id   15560abd83b7a4fb5ea93644b6fff04b
#
_cell.length_a   1.000
_cell.length_b   1.000
_cell.length_c   1.000
_cell.angle_alpha   90.00
_cell.angle_beta   90.00
_cell.angle_gamma   90.00
#
_symmetry.space_group_name_H-M   'P 1'
#
loop_
_entity.id
_entity.type
_entity.pdbx_description
1 polymer ?
#
loop_
_entity_poly.entity_id
_entity_poly.type
_entity_poly.pdbx_seq_one_letter_code
_entity_poly.pdbx_strand_id
1 'polypeptide(L)'
;IEAPLSRTVSNIVVDHCTFSWSVDEIASIWAGARDVSLLNNIFAEPLNMSIHPSDSGGTEAHGYGVILGPPDGNVTNISMVGNLMAHQVSRNPLAFSDLVMVNNVVYNYGDSAVEVANLRGTTSSSIVGNVFLRGMDSTTLPPIFVRGASNESTLLGGSRVHVADNNNGSAAGDSWSLVNIEAPVVRSLITALSAPLWPPGLVATPSNNVTESVLKSAGARPAERDTADARVVDGVRKRTGRFINCVSDDGTARCSKNAG
;
A
#
# COMPACT_ATOMS: atom_id res chain seq x y z
N ILE A 1 -1.21 -11.16 -9.59
CA ILE A 1 -2.28 -11.22 -10.62
C ILE A 1 -1.71 -10.63 -11.89
N GLU A 2 -1.59 -11.44 -12.92
CA GLU A 2 -0.99 -11.06 -14.19
C GLU A 2 -1.64 -11.82 -15.35
N ALA A 3 -1.64 -11.24 -16.53
CA ALA A 3 -1.95 -11.91 -17.78
C ALA A 3 -0.86 -11.63 -18.83
N PRO A 4 -0.65 -12.52 -19.80
CA PRO A 4 0.21 -12.21 -20.95
C PRO A 4 -0.22 -10.90 -21.63
N LEU A 5 0.72 -10.12 -22.16
CA LEU A 5 0.46 -8.80 -22.77
C LEU A 5 -0.62 -8.81 -23.88
N SER A 6 -0.88 -9.96 -24.48
CA SER A 6 -1.93 -10.16 -25.49
C SER A 6 -3.31 -10.50 -24.91
N ARG A 7 -3.45 -10.60 -23.59
CA ARG A 7 -4.69 -10.97 -22.90
C ARG A 7 -4.98 -10.03 -21.76
N THR A 8 -6.21 -10.09 -21.27
CA THR A 8 -6.68 -9.34 -20.10
C THR A 8 -7.29 -10.33 -19.10
N VAL A 9 -6.96 -10.14 -17.83
CA VAL A 9 -7.68 -10.76 -16.72
C VAL A 9 -8.43 -9.67 -15.94
N SER A 10 -9.70 -9.90 -15.63
CA SER A 10 -10.55 -8.88 -15.02
C SER A 10 -11.61 -9.43 -14.08
N ASN A 11 -12.28 -8.54 -13.36
CA ASN A 11 -13.35 -8.88 -12.41
C ASN A 11 -12.85 -9.82 -11.28
N ILE A 12 -11.74 -9.44 -10.66
CA ILE A 12 -11.11 -10.22 -9.59
C ILE A 12 -11.38 -9.55 -8.26
N VAL A 13 -11.83 -10.34 -7.31
CA VAL A 13 -11.96 -9.92 -5.90
C VAL A 13 -11.08 -10.81 -5.05
N VAL A 14 -10.24 -10.17 -4.24
CA VAL A 14 -9.47 -10.82 -3.16
C VAL A 14 -9.98 -10.23 -1.86
N ASP A 15 -10.67 -11.04 -1.08
CA ASP A 15 -11.37 -10.58 0.12
C ASP A 15 -11.05 -11.47 1.32
N HIS A 16 -10.81 -10.87 2.48
CA HIS A 16 -10.48 -11.55 3.73
C HIS A 16 -9.36 -12.59 3.59
N CYS A 17 -8.25 -12.18 2.98
CA CYS A 17 -7.03 -12.99 2.89
C CYS A 17 -5.90 -12.37 3.72
N THR A 18 -4.93 -13.18 4.11
CA THR A 18 -3.68 -12.72 4.72
C THR A 18 -2.49 -13.09 3.84
N PHE A 19 -1.62 -12.12 3.60
CA PHE A 19 -0.39 -12.27 2.82
C PHE A 19 0.78 -11.76 3.65
N SER A 20 1.81 -12.59 3.81
CA SER A 20 2.97 -12.27 4.62
C SER A 20 4.24 -12.96 4.10
N TRP A 21 5.41 -12.43 4.50
CA TRP A 21 6.70 -13.11 4.40
C TRP A 21 7.21 -13.34 2.99
N SER A 22 6.81 -12.48 2.07
CA SER A 22 7.38 -12.45 0.72
C SER A 22 8.86 -11.99 0.78
N VAL A 23 9.61 -12.34 -0.24
CA VAL A 23 11.00 -11.88 -0.45
C VAL A 23 11.09 -10.79 -1.50
N ASP A 24 9.97 -10.48 -2.13
CA ASP A 24 9.70 -9.40 -3.07
C ASP A 24 8.43 -8.69 -2.57
N GLU A 25 7.65 -8.03 -3.43
CA GLU A 25 6.36 -7.48 -3.00
C GLU A 25 5.43 -8.56 -2.44
N ILE A 26 4.69 -8.19 -1.39
CA ILE A 26 3.67 -9.10 -0.83
C ILE A 26 2.59 -9.44 -1.85
N ALA A 27 2.22 -8.48 -2.69
CA ALA A 27 1.25 -8.69 -3.75
C ALA A 27 1.55 -7.79 -4.95
N SER A 28 1.38 -8.36 -6.14
CA SER A 28 1.55 -7.65 -7.40
C SER A 28 0.30 -7.79 -8.27
N ILE A 29 -0.23 -6.66 -8.72
CA ILE A 29 -1.25 -6.59 -9.77
C ILE A 29 -0.52 -6.08 -11.01
N TRP A 30 -0.26 -6.94 -11.97
CA TRP A 30 0.67 -6.67 -13.05
C TRP A 30 -0.01 -6.61 -14.42
N ALA A 31 0.79 -6.53 -15.49
CA ALA A 31 0.32 -6.29 -16.84
C ALA A 31 -0.90 -7.14 -17.25
N GLY A 32 -1.84 -6.52 -17.95
CA GLY A 32 -3.06 -7.15 -18.42
C GLY A 32 -4.17 -7.34 -17.36
N ALA A 33 -3.92 -6.95 -16.10
CA ALA A 33 -4.93 -7.02 -15.04
C ALA A 33 -5.77 -5.72 -14.98
N ARG A 34 -7.07 -5.87 -14.77
CA ARG A 34 -7.99 -4.75 -14.56
C ARG A 34 -9.20 -5.16 -13.73
N ASP A 35 -9.93 -4.17 -13.22
CA ASP A 35 -11.14 -4.40 -12.43
C ASP A 35 -10.84 -5.35 -11.25
N VAL A 36 -9.84 -4.99 -10.43
CA VAL A 36 -9.39 -5.79 -9.29
C VAL A 36 -9.74 -5.08 -7.98
N SER A 37 -10.38 -5.80 -7.08
CA SER A 37 -10.70 -5.31 -5.74
C SER A 37 -9.97 -6.13 -4.68
N LEU A 38 -9.18 -5.44 -3.85
CA LEU A 38 -8.52 -5.99 -2.67
C LEU A 38 -9.28 -5.48 -1.44
N LEU A 39 -10.04 -6.37 -0.79
CA LEU A 39 -10.97 -6.00 0.25
C LEU A 39 -10.63 -6.70 1.58
N ASN A 40 -10.59 -5.96 2.68
CA ASN A 40 -10.44 -6.51 4.02
C ASN A 40 -9.28 -7.52 4.19
N ASN A 41 -8.18 -7.33 3.48
CA ASN A 41 -7.02 -8.21 3.59
C ASN A 41 -6.03 -7.73 4.64
N ILE A 42 -5.14 -8.61 5.09
CA ILE A 42 -3.90 -8.26 5.76
C ILE A 42 -2.76 -8.47 4.77
N PHE A 43 -1.95 -7.43 4.55
CA PHE A 43 -0.65 -7.47 3.89
C PHE A 43 0.40 -7.07 4.92
N ALA A 44 1.23 -7.99 5.38
CA ALA A 44 2.13 -7.69 6.50
C ALA A 44 3.48 -8.40 6.41
N GLU A 45 4.50 -7.73 6.93
CA GLU A 45 5.80 -8.33 7.20
C GLU A 45 6.49 -8.98 5.99
N PRO A 46 6.69 -8.27 4.86
CA PRO A 46 7.63 -8.75 3.86
C PRO A 46 9.03 -8.83 4.47
N LEU A 47 9.84 -9.75 3.97
CA LEU A 47 11.20 -9.98 4.47
C LEU A 47 12.14 -8.94 3.86
N ASN A 48 12.58 -7.97 4.65
CA ASN A 48 13.32 -6.81 4.15
C ASN A 48 14.72 -7.17 3.65
N MET A 49 15.57 -7.71 4.53
CA MET A 49 16.92 -8.17 4.18
C MET A 49 16.90 -9.69 4.04
N SER A 50 16.45 -10.18 2.89
CA SER A 50 16.33 -11.60 2.62
C SER A 50 17.06 -12.00 1.32
N ILE A 51 16.52 -12.91 0.56
CA ILE A 51 17.17 -13.50 -0.64
C ILE A 51 16.80 -12.78 -1.94
N HIS A 52 16.22 -11.58 -1.89
CA HIS A 52 15.92 -10.81 -3.10
C HIS A 52 17.23 -10.47 -3.84
N PRO A 53 17.37 -10.85 -5.12
CA PRO A 53 18.59 -10.58 -5.86
C PRO A 53 18.73 -9.09 -6.17
N SER A 54 19.96 -8.58 -6.03
CA SER A 54 20.30 -7.23 -6.49
C SER A 54 20.80 -7.24 -7.94
N ASP A 55 20.46 -6.24 -8.72
CA ASP A 55 20.97 -6.03 -10.07
C ASP A 55 22.50 -5.90 -10.12
N SER A 56 23.11 -5.45 -9.05
CA SER A 56 24.57 -5.35 -8.89
C SER A 56 25.25 -6.63 -8.41
N GLY A 57 24.49 -7.70 -8.20
CA GLY A 57 24.93 -8.98 -7.64
C GLY A 57 24.77 -9.02 -6.12
N GLY A 58 24.56 -10.21 -5.56
CA GLY A 58 24.22 -10.40 -4.15
C GLY A 58 22.74 -10.23 -3.86
N THR A 59 22.41 -9.76 -2.67
CA THR A 59 21.04 -9.49 -2.22
C THR A 59 20.84 -8.03 -1.84
N GLU A 60 19.60 -7.55 -1.95
CA GLU A 60 19.24 -6.19 -1.53
C GLU A 60 18.02 -6.16 -0.61
N ALA A 61 17.84 -5.04 0.09
CA ALA A 61 16.66 -4.81 0.91
C ALA A 61 15.41 -4.64 0.03
N HIS A 62 14.40 -5.50 0.20
CA HIS A 62 13.19 -5.51 -0.62
C HIS A 62 11.90 -5.79 0.17
N GLY A 63 11.79 -5.26 1.38
CA GLY A 63 10.61 -5.43 2.24
C GLY A 63 9.42 -4.59 1.80
N TYR A 64 8.92 -4.79 0.57
CA TYR A 64 7.89 -3.98 -0.03
C TYR A 64 6.49 -4.61 0.02
N GLY A 65 5.48 -3.75 -0.03
CA GLY A 65 4.08 -4.13 0.10
C GLY A 65 3.41 -4.54 -1.20
N VAL A 66 2.58 -3.68 -1.74
CA VAL A 66 1.72 -3.96 -2.91
C VAL A 66 2.13 -3.07 -4.08
N ILE A 67 2.38 -3.67 -5.24
CA ILE A 67 2.61 -2.93 -6.48
C ILE A 67 1.42 -3.09 -7.43
N LEU A 68 0.97 -1.97 -8.00
CA LEU A 68 -0.18 -1.89 -8.91
C LEU A 68 0.28 -1.43 -10.29
N GLY A 69 0.68 -2.38 -11.09
CA GLY A 69 1.14 -2.24 -12.46
C GLY A 69 2.63 -1.97 -12.60
N PRO A 70 3.20 -2.37 -13.74
CA PRO A 70 4.49 -1.87 -14.18
C PRO A 70 4.36 -0.41 -14.62
N PRO A 71 5.43 0.38 -14.60
CA PRO A 71 5.40 1.78 -15.02
C PRO A 71 4.84 2.01 -16.42
N ASP A 72 4.89 0.99 -17.25
CA ASP A 72 4.53 0.99 -18.67
C ASP A 72 3.35 0.07 -19.03
N GLY A 73 2.69 -0.52 -18.04
CA GLY A 73 1.62 -1.51 -18.25
C GLY A 73 0.21 -0.92 -18.30
N ASN A 74 -0.71 -1.77 -18.73
CA ASN A 74 -2.15 -1.47 -18.80
C ASN A 74 -2.86 -2.11 -17.59
N VAL A 75 -2.67 -1.55 -16.42
CA VAL A 75 -3.43 -1.90 -15.22
C VAL A 75 -4.38 -0.77 -14.90
N THR A 76 -5.66 -1.08 -14.74
CA THR A 76 -6.69 -0.06 -14.51
C THR A 76 -7.77 -0.53 -13.54
N ASN A 77 -8.48 0.42 -12.94
CA ASN A 77 -9.62 0.17 -12.05
C ASN A 77 -9.26 -0.71 -10.85
N ILE A 78 -8.28 -0.30 -10.07
CA ILE A 78 -7.88 -1.02 -8.86
C ILE A 78 -8.50 -0.37 -7.63
N SER A 79 -9.14 -1.18 -6.79
CA SER A 79 -9.70 -0.75 -5.52
C SER A 79 -9.05 -1.48 -4.35
N MET A 80 -8.67 -0.73 -3.32
CA MET A 80 -8.17 -1.23 -2.04
C MET A 80 -9.05 -0.67 -0.92
N VAL A 81 -9.85 -1.52 -0.29
CA VAL A 81 -10.83 -1.07 0.72
C VAL A 81 -10.74 -1.91 1.98
N GLY A 82 -10.61 -1.27 3.12
CA GLY A 82 -10.65 -1.94 4.42
C GLY A 82 -9.45 -2.84 4.74
N ASN A 83 -8.34 -2.70 4.02
CA ASN A 83 -7.17 -3.54 4.25
C ASN A 83 -6.30 -3.03 5.41
N LEU A 84 -5.61 -3.94 6.06
CA LEU A 84 -4.50 -3.67 6.95
C LEU A 84 -3.18 -3.93 6.23
N MET A 85 -2.32 -2.92 6.15
CA MET A 85 -0.94 -3.02 5.66
C MET A 85 0.00 -2.69 6.82
N ALA A 86 0.95 -3.59 7.15
CA ALA A 86 1.78 -3.40 8.32
C ALA A 86 3.22 -3.89 8.12
N HIS A 87 4.17 -3.10 8.63
CA HIS A 87 5.61 -3.42 8.67
C HIS A 87 6.23 -3.59 7.27
N GLN A 88 5.90 -2.69 6.35
CA GLN A 88 6.41 -2.65 4.99
C GLN A 88 7.25 -1.40 4.79
N VAL A 89 8.41 -1.53 4.17
CA VAL A 89 9.33 -0.40 3.97
C VAL A 89 8.70 0.70 3.11
N SER A 90 8.01 0.32 2.05
CA SER A 90 7.23 1.20 1.17
C SER A 90 6.21 0.42 0.35
N ARG A 91 5.61 1.04 -0.66
CA ARG A 91 4.63 0.42 -1.58
C ARG A 91 3.37 -0.09 -0.86
N ASN A 92 2.63 0.81 -0.19
CA ASN A 92 1.39 0.46 0.50
C ASN A 92 0.14 1.19 -0.05
N PRO A 93 -0.15 1.21 -1.35
CA PRO A 93 0.60 0.62 -2.47
C PRO A 93 1.57 1.59 -3.15
N LEU A 94 2.41 1.08 -4.09
CA LEU A 94 2.95 1.82 -5.22
C LEU A 94 2.02 1.63 -6.41
N ALA A 95 1.39 2.71 -6.88
CA ALA A 95 0.40 2.65 -7.95
C ALA A 95 0.90 3.34 -9.21
N PHE A 96 1.02 2.56 -10.29
CA PHE A 96 1.19 3.02 -11.67
C PHE A 96 -0.14 2.99 -12.45
N SER A 97 -1.25 2.87 -11.75
CA SER A 97 -2.61 2.68 -12.30
C SER A 97 -3.59 3.65 -11.66
N ASP A 98 -4.82 3.64 -12.16
CA ASP A 98 -5.94 4.22 -11.41
C ASP A 98 -6.10 3.51 -10.06
N LEU A 99 -6.32 4.28 -9.00
CA LEU A 99 -6.41 3.80 -7.64
C LEU A 99 -7.62 4.37 -6.89
N VAL A 100 -8.42 3.49 -6.34
CA VAL A 100 -9.40 3.80 -5.29
C VAL A 100 -8.92 3.19 -3.99
N MET A 101 -8.45 4.00 -3.05
CA MET A 101 -7.94 3.57 -1.76
C MET A 101 -8.78 4.16 -0.64
N VAL A 102 -9.60 3.32 0.01
CA VAL A 102 -10.63 3.77 0.95
C VAL A 102 -10.59 2.99 2.26
N ASN A 103 -10.54 3.70 3.37
CA ASN A 103 -10.64 3.13 4.72
C ASN A 103 -9.65 2.00 5.02
N ASN A 104 -8.42 2.12 4.54
CA ASN A 104 -7.34 1.21 4.90
C ASN A 104 -6.56 1.73 6.11
N VAL A 105 -5.89 0.83 6.80
CA VAL A 105 -4.90 1.15 7.84
C VAL A 105 -3.52 0.77 7.34
N VAL A 106 -2.59 1.72 7.35
CA VAL A 106 -1.17 1.48 7.04
C VAL A 106 -0.36 1.80 8.28
N TYR A 107 0.34 0.82 8.82
CA TYR A 107 1.12 0.92 10.05
C TYR A 107 2.59 0.57 9.85
N ASN A 108 3.46 1.33 10.50
CA ASN A 108 4.91 1.13 10.49
C ASN A 108 5.46 0.99 9.06
N TYR A 109 5.11 1.94 8.21
CA TYR A 109 5.69 2.15 6.88
C TYR A 109 7.03 2.89 7.03
N GLY A 110 7.97 2.70 6.12
CA GLY A 110 9.26 3.39 6.13
C GLY A 110 9.14 4.83 5.63
N ASP A 111 9.61 5.10 4.42
CA ASP A 111 9.67 6.45 3.86
C ASP A 111 8.31 6.94 3.35
N SER A 112 7.51 6.05 2.78
CA SER A 112 6.18 6.36 2.26
C SER A 112 5.19 5.23 2.54
N ALA A 113 3.94 5.60 2.77
CA ALA A 113 2.85 4.64 2.77
C ALA A 113 2.34 4.44 1.34
N VAL A 114 1.69 5.42 0.77
CA VAL A 114 1.12 5.36 -0.58
C VAL A 114 2.04 6.10 -1.56
N GLU A 115 2.27 5.50 -2.70
CA GLU A 115 3.03 6.11 -3.78
C GLU A 115 2.19 6.14 -5.06
N VAL A 116 2.09 7.30 -5.67
CA VAL A 116 1.38 7.52 -6.94
C VAL A 116 2.39 7.91 -8.00
N ALA A 117 2.42 7.15 -9.10
CA ALA A 117 3.31 7.38 -10.22
C ALA A 117 2.71 6.84 -11.53
N ASN A 118 3.17 7.28 -12.69
CA ASN A 118 2.86 6.63 -13.97
C ASN A 118 3.75 7.19 -15.09
N LEU A 119 4.19 6.34 -16.00
CA LEU A 119 4.99 6.72 -17.16
C LEU A 119 4.22 6.78 -18.49
N ARG A 120 3.06 6.17 -18.61
CA ARG A 120 2.40 5.96 -19.92
C ARG A 120 0.98 6.50 -20.05
N GLY A 121 0.45 7.12 -19.05
CA GLY A 121 -0.90 7.67 -19.13
C GLY A 121 -1.24 8.55 -17.94
N THR A 122 -2.28 9.33 -18.05
CA THR A 122 -2.84 10.03 -16.91
C THR A 122 -3.58 9.05 -16.02
N THR A 123 -3.35 9.10 -14.72
CA THR A 123 -4.05 8.28 -13.73
C THR A 123 -5.07 9.08 -12.94
N SER A 124 -5.97 8.36 -12.29
CA SER A 124 -6.92 8.92 -11.34
C SER A 124 -6.76 8.21 -10.00
N SER A 125 -6.46 8.94 -8.95
CA SER A 125 -6.32 8.39 -7.61
C SER A 125 -7.31 9.04 -6.65
N SER A 126 -8.09 8.22 -5.95
CA SER A 126 -8.98 8.63 -4.87
C SER A 126 -8.52 7.99 -3.57
N ILE A 127 -7.94 8.78 -2.67
CA ILE A 127 -7.33 8.33 -1.41
C ILE A 127 -8.13 8.96 -0.28
N VAL A 128 -9.07 8.19 0.31
CA VAL A 128 -10.10 8.73 1.21
C VAL A 128 -10.26 7.90 2.47
N GLY A 129 -10.30 8.54 3.61
CA GLY A 129 -10.62 7.91 4.88
C GLY A 129 -9.58 6.91 5.38
N ASN A 130 -8.35 6.94 4.86
CA ASN A 130 -7.30 6.02 5.29
C ASN A 130 -6.60 6.51 6.55
N VAL A 131 -6.02 5.59 7.29
CA VAL A 131 -5.28 5.87 8.52
C VAL A 131 -3.83 5.43 8.38
N PHE A 132 -2.91 6.38 8.47
CA PHE A 132 -1.47 6.20 8.33
C PHE A 132 -0.78 6.32 9.67
N LEU A 133 -0.40 5.21 10.28
CA LEU A 133 0.12 5.16 11.62
C LEU A 133 1.62 4.87 11.61
N ARG A 134 2.40 5.85 12.05
CA ARG A 134 3.84 5.65 12.21
C ARG A 134 4.13 4.60 13.28
N GLY A 135 5.14 3.79 13.02
CA GLY A 135 5.72 2.85 13.97
C GLY A 135 7.20 3.14 14.22
N MET A 136 7.92 2.16 14.72
CA MET A 136 9.32 2.32 15.13
C MET A 136 10.30 2.47 13.96
N ASP A 137 9.91 2.05 12.76
CA ASP A 137 10.75 2.12 11.56
C ASP A 137 10.31 3.25 10.61
N SER A 138 9.23 3.95 10.94
CA SER A 138 8.69 5.02 10.09
C SER A 138 9.52 6.30 10.16
N THR A 139 9.73 6.92 9.01
CA THR A 139 10.32 8.26 8.93
C THR A 139 9.30 9.35 9.31
N THR A 140 9.75 10.60 9.29
CA THR A 140 8.89 11.76 9.55
C THR A 140 8.20 12.32 8.31
N LEU A 141 8.47 11.75 7.14
CA LEU A 141 7.89 12.21 5.87
C LEU A 141 6.36 12.04 5.82
N PRO A 142 5.66 12.87 5.06
CA PRO A 142 4.24 12.66 4.80
C PRO A 142 3.96 11.30 4.15
N PRO A 143 2.87 10.62 4.52
CA PRO A 143 2.63 9.24 4.11
C PRO A 143 2.26 9.02 2.65
N ILE A 144 1.67 10.03 1.99
CA ILE A 144 1.25 9.94 0.58
C ILE A 144 2.31 10.62 -0.27
N PHE A 145 2.96 9.88 -1.13
CA PHE A 145 4.03 10.36 -1.96
C PHE A 145 3.62 10.39 -3.43
N VAL A 146 3.66 11.57 -4.03
CA VAL A 146 3.48 11.73 -5.48
C VAL A 146 4.87 11.82 -6.09
N ARG A 147 5.24 10.77 -6.81
CA ARG A 147 6.58 10.63 -7.38
C ARG A 147 6.85 11.68 -8.45
N GLY A 148 8.02 12.29 -8.34
CA GLY A 148 8.59 13.20 -9.33
C GLY A 148 9.32 12.47 -10.46
N ALA A 149 10.23 13.18 -11.09
CA ALA A 149 11.07 12.64 -12.14
C ALA A 149 12.17 11.76 -11.55
N SER A 150 11.91 10.47 -11.41
CA SER A 150 12.96 9.46 -11.40
C SER A 150 13.01 8.80 -12.77
N ASN A 151 14.13 8.16 -13.11
CA ASN A 151 14.31 7.55 -14.43
C ASN A 151 13.28 6.46 -14.77
N GLU A 152 12.49 6.01 -13.80
CA GLU A 152 11.57 4.88 -13.94
C GLU A 152 10.10 5.20 -13.67
N SER A 153 9.78 6.33 -13.05
CA SER A 153 8.38 6.65 -12.74
C SER A 153 8.15 8.15 -12.57
N THR A 154 7.51 8.75 -13.54
CA THR A 154 7.08 10.17 -13.47
C THR A 154 5.58 10.24 -13.65
N LEU A 155 4.90 10.96 -12.76
CA LEU A 155 3.48 11.24 -12.93
C LEU A 155 3.26 12.10 -14.19
N LEU A 156 2.41 11.64 -15.09
CA LEU A 156 2.11 12.39 -16.31
C LEU A 156 1.14 13.53 -16.06
N GLY A 157 1.28 14.57 -16.86
CA GLY A 157 0.43 15.75 -16.82
C GLY A 157 -1.04 15.42 -17.02
N GLY A 158 -1.91 16.06 -16.24
CA GLY A 158 -3.35 15.81 -16.24
C GLY A 158 -3.82 14.71 -15.31
N SER A 159 -2.91 14.04 -14.58
CA SER A 159 -3.28 13.07 -13.54
C SER A 159 -4.18 13.71 -12.48
N ARG A 160 -5.24 13.00 -12.11
CA ARG A 160 -6.31 13.50 -11.25
C ARG A 160 -6.20 12.86 -9.87
N VAL A 161 -6.18 13.67 -8.83
CA VAL A 161 -6.00 13.18 -7.46
C VAL A 161 -7.05 13.79 -6.53
N HIS A 162 -7.75 12.95 -5.80
CA HIS A 162 -8.63 13.33 -4.70
C HIS A 162 -8.08 12.79 -3.39
N VAL A 163 -7.85 13.67 -2.43
CA VAL A 163 -7.34 13.32 -1.11
C VAL A 163 -8.24 13.95 -0.06
N ALA A 164 -8.94 13.14 0.72
CA ALA A 164 -9.89 13.63 1.70
C ALA A 164 -9.98 12.73 2.94
N ASP A 165 -10.22 13.31 4.10
CA ASP A 165 -10.47 12.62 5.38
C ASP A 165 -9.43 11.54 5.73
N ASN A 166 -8.15 11.71 5.31
CA ASN A 166 -7.10 10.81 5.74
C ASN A 166 -6.52 11.28 7.09
N ASN A 167 -6.04 10.32 7.89
CA ASN A 167 -5.60 10.55 9.25
C ASN A 167 -4.21 9.92 9.49
N ASN A 168 -3.34 10.58 10.23
CA ASN A 168 -2.01 10.09 10.61
C ASN A 168 -1.88 9.80 12.12
N GLY A 169 -3.01 9.64 12.81
CA GLY A 169 -3.03 9.46 14.26
C GLY A 169 -3.00 10.77 15.05
N SER A 170 -2.96 11.93 14.38
CA SER A 170 -3.11 13.27 14.94
C SER A 170 -4.54 13.79 14.73
N ALA A 171 -4.87 14.92 15.33
CA ALA A 171 -6.18 15.55 15.08
C ALA A 171 -6.39 15.82 13.58
N ALA A 172 -7.63 15.63 13.12
CA ALA A 172 -8.01 15.82 11.72
C ALA A 172 -7.56 17.19 11.19
N GLY A 173 -6.78 17.17 10.14
CA GLY A 173 -6.27 18.35 9.44
C GLY A 173 -6.61 18.26 7.95
N ASP A 174 -6.10 19.20 7.16
CA ASP A 174 -6.18 19.11 5.72
C ASP A 174 -5.44 17.86 5.22
N SER A 175 -6.14 16.97 4.53
CA SER A 175 -5.57 15.73 3.98
C SER A 175 -4.41 15.98 3.00
N TRP A 176 -4.36 17.13 2.37
CA TRP A 176 -3.24 17.52 1.50
C TRP A 176 -1.94 17.79 2.29
N SER A 177 -2.03 18.07 3.58
CA SER A 177 -0.84 18.15 4.46
C SER A 177 -0.14 16.80 4.64
N LEU A 178 -0.82 15.70 4.31
CA LEU A 178 -0.28 14.35 4.33
C LEU A 178 0.36 13.94 2.99
N VAL A 179 0.38 14.85 2.01
CA VAL A 179 0.91 14.60 0.67
C VAL A 179 2.29 15.22 0.52
N ASN A 180 3.28 14.41 0.21
CA ASN A 180 4.60 14.83 -0.22
C ASN A 180 4.67 14.82 -1.75
N ILE A 181 5.00 15.96 -2.34
CA ILE A 181 5.21 16.12 -3.78
C ILE A 181 6.70 16.38 -3.98
N GLU A 182 7.38 15.44 -4.60
CA GLU A 182 8.84 15.38 -4.65
C GLU A 182 9.49 16.62 -5.29
N ALA A 183 8.84 17.26 -6.25
CA ALA A 183 9.36 18.48 -6.87
C ALA A 183 8.23 19.46 -7.22
N PRO A 184 8.48 20.78 -7.19
CA PRO A 184 7.47 21.78 -7.54
C PRO A 184 6.82 21.57 -8.91
N VAL A 185 7.57 21.05 -9.87
CA VAL A 185 7.08 20.74 -11.23
C VAL A 185 6.00 19.68 -11.21
N VAL A 186 6.07 18.70 -10.30
CA VAL A 186 5.08 17.60 -10.21
C VAL A 186 3.72 18.13 -9.76
N ARG A 187 3.68 19.16 -8.92
CA ARG A 187 2.41 19.79 -8.51
C ARG A 187 1.61 20.33 -9.69
N SER A 188 2.27 20.84 -10.71
CA SER A 188 1.62 21.34 -11.94
C SER A 188 1.07 20.23 -12.84
N LEU A 189 1.51 18.99 -12.64
CA LEU A 189 1.02 17.81 -13.36
C LEU A 189 -0.26 17.23 -12.76
N ILE A 190 -0.66 17.69 -11.58
CA ILE A 190 -1.78 17.15 -10.82
C ILE A 190 -3.01 18.05 -10.97
N THR A 191 -4.14 17.46 -11.34
CA THR A 191 -5.47 18.04 -11.19
C THR A 191 -6.08 17.58 -9.87
N ALA A 192 -6.16 18.47 -8.90
CA ALA A 192 -6.86 18.18 -7.65
C ALA A 192 -8.38 18.14 -7.90
N LEU A 193 -9.02 17.04 -7.52
CA LEU A 193 -10.45 16.85 -7.67
C LEU A 193 -11.19 17.22 -6.39
N SER A 194 -12.34 17.89 -6.52
CA SER A 194 -13.23 18.22 -5.41
C SER A 194 -14.04 17.02 -4.91
N ALA A 195 -14.18 15.99 -5.71
CA ALA A 195 -14.88 14.75 -5.36
C ALA A 195 -14.10 13.52 -5.84
N PRO A 196 -14.22 12.37 -5.17
CA PRO A 196 -13.56 11.16 -5.58
C PRO A 196 -14.14 10.58 -6.87
N LEU A 197 -13.28 9.90 -7.63
CA LEU A 197 -13.68 9.06 -8.75
C LEU A 197 -13.65 7.61 -8.28
N TRP A 198 -14.81 7.06 -8.01
CA TRP A 198 -14.98 5.68 -7.56
C TRP A 198 -16.34 5.09 -7.97
N PRO A 199 -16.56 3.77 -7.83
CA PRO A 199 -17.81 3.14 -8.21
C PRO A 199 -19.01 3.70 -7.44
N PRO A 200 -20.19 3.78 -8.09
CA PRO A 200 -21.42 4.16 -7.41
C PRO A 200 -21.71 3.27 -6.20
N GLY A 201 -22.16 3.88 -5.11
CA GLY A 201 -22.52 3.18 -3.89
C GLY A 201 -21.37 2.95 -2.91
N LEU A 202 -20.13 3.22 -3.27
CA LEU A 202 -19.03 3.22 -2.30
C LEU A 202 -19.17 4.42 -1.35
N VAL A 203 -19.20 4.15 -0.05
CA VAL A 203 -19.30 5.17 1.00
C VAL A 203 -18.11 5.01 1.94
N ALA A 204 -17.33 6.07 2.09
CA ALA A 204 -16.23 6.07 3.04
C ALA A 204 -16.75 6.25 4.49
N THR A 205 -16.25 5.42 5.38
CA THR A 205 -16.39 5.63 6.83
C THR A 205 -15.45 6.76 7.26
N PRO A 206 -15.85 7.66 8.17
CA PRO A 206 -14.96 8.68 8.71
C PRO A 206 -13.68 8.07 9.29
N SER A 207 -12.52 8.65 8.98
CA SER A 207 -11.21 8.09 9.27
C SER A 207 -10.95 7.79 10.75
N ASN A 208 -11.57 8.54 11.65
CA ASN A 208 -11.48 8.30 13.10
C ASN A 208 -12.11 6.98 13.57
N ASN A 209 -12.96 6.35 12.77
CA ASN A 209 -13.62 5.08 13.05
C ASN A 209 -12.97 3.89 12.32
N VAL A 210 -11.98 4.14 11.45
CA VAL A 210 -11.42 3.14 10.54
C VAL A 210 -10.50 2.15 11.24
N THR A 211 -9.63 2.62 12.13
CA THR A 211 -8.61 1.76 12.74
C THR A 211 -9.22 0.50 13.38
N GLU A 212 -10.12 0.67 14.34
CA GLU A 212 -10.70 -0.49 15.02
C GLU A 212 -11.60 -1.32 14.11
N SER A 213 -12.30 -0.71 13.16
CA SER A 213 -13.08 -1.45 12.17
C SER A 213 -12.18 -2.39 11.36
N VAL A 214 -11.09 -1.88 10.80
CA VAL A 214 -10.14 -2.68 10.01
C VAL A 214 -9.45 -3.74 10.88
N LEU A 215 -8.95 -3.38 12.06
CA LEU A 215 -8.32 -4.34 12.97
C LEU A 215 -9.26 -5.46 13.42
N LYS A 216 -10.55 -5.22 13.41
CA LYS A 216 -11.55 -6.23 13.73
C LYS A 216 -11.85 -7.16 12.57
N SER A 217 -11.89 -6.63 11.33
CA SER A 217 -12.45 -7.34 10.17
C SER A 217 -11.42 -7.86 9.17
N ALA A 218 -10.24 -7.25 9.04
CA ALA A 218 -9.27 -7.64 8.02
C ALA A 218 -8.61 -9.00 8.28
N GLY A 219 -8.20 -9.69 7.22
CA GLY A 219 -7.47 -10.96 7.24
C GLY A 219 -8.33 -12.20 7.06
N ALA A 220 -7.68 -13.36 6.97
CA ALA A 220 -8.28 -14.60 6.54
C ALA A 220 -9.35 -15.17 7.51
N ARG A 221 -9.20 -14.93 8.80
CA ARG A 221 -10.12 -15.44 9.84
C ARG A 221 -10.30 -14.42 10.96
N PRO A 222 -10.95 -13.29 10.73
CA PRO A 222 -10.99 -12.22 11.73
C PRO A 222 -11.60 -12.62 13.07
N ALA A 223 -12.50 -13.60 13.10
CA ALA A 223 -13.09 -14.14 14.34
C ALA A 223 -12.19 -15.18 15.04
N GLU A 224 -11.33 -15.86 14.30
CA GLU A 224 -10.47 -16.97 14.78
C GLU A 224 -9.05 -16.83 14.22
N ARG A 225 -8.41 -15.70 14.48
CA ARG A 225 -7.06 -15.40 13.96
C ARG A 225 -6.05 -16.43 14.45
N ASP A 226 -5.16 -16.83 13.56
CA ASP A 226 -3.95 -17.53 13.97
C ASP A 226 -2.98 -16.61 14.72
N THR A 227 -1.88 -17.17 15.19
CA THR A 227 -0.90 -16.45 16.00
C THR A 227 -0.20 -15.32 15.21
N ALA A 228 -0.01 -15.49 13.91
CA ALA A 228 0.64 -14.49 13.07
C ALA A 228 -0.26 -13.27 12.87
N ASP A 229 -1.50 -13.48 12.42
CA ASP A 229 -2.49 -12.41 12.26
C ASP A 229 -2.80 -11.70 13.58
N ALA A 230 -2.98 -12.47 14.66
CA ALA A 230 -3.22 -11.90 15.98
C ALA A 230 -2.06 -11.01 16.45
N ARG A 231 -0.81 -11.44 16.22
CA ARG A 231 0.39 -10.68 16.57
C ARG A 231 0.48 -9.37 15.76
N VAL A 232 0.22 -9.41 14.45
CA VAL A 232 0.21 -8.21 13.60
C VAL A 232 -0.85 -7.22 14.07
N VAL A 233 -2.09 -7.66 14.26
CA VAL A 233 -3.20 -6.82 14.72
C VAL A 233 -2.92 -6.22 16.11
N ASP A 234 -2.42 -7.02 17.05
CA ASP A 234 -2.01 -6.56 18.37
C ASP A 234 -0.85 -5.57 18.32
N GLY A 235 0.12 -5.80 17.45
CA GLY A 235 1.24 -4.89 17.19
C GLY A 235 0.75 -3.51 16.78
N VAL A 236 -0.22 -3.43 15.86
CA VAL A 236 -0.83 -2.16 15.46
C VAL A 236 -1.52 -1.45 16.63
N ARG A 237 -2.32 -2.17 17.43
CA ARG A 237 -2.99 -1.61 18.62
C ARG A 237 -2.00 -1.06 19.65
N LYS A 238 -0.94 -1.81 19.90
CA LYS A 238 0.08 -1.48 20.90
C LYS A 238 1.19 -0.56 20.37
N ARG A 239 1.19 -0.24 19.08
CA ARG A 239 2.24 0.51 18.38
C ARG A 239 3.61 -0.16 18.51
N THR A 240 3.65 -1.47 18.34
CA THR A 240 4.84 -2.31 18.43
C THR A 240 5.07 -3.08 17.14
N GLY A 241 6.19 -3.80 17.06
CA GLY A 241 6.61 -4.53 15.86
C GLY A 241 7.62 -3.74 15.03
N ARG A 242 8.32 -4.43 14.16
CA ARG A 242 9.42 -3.91 13.32
C ARG A 242 9.38 -4.54 11.94
N PHE A 243 10.12 -3.98 10.99
CA PHE A 243 10.50 -4.71 9.77
C PHE A 243 11.26 -5.96 10.15
N ILE A 244 11.04 -7.04 9.39
CA ILE A 244 11.65 -8.34 9.65
C ILE A 244 12.46 -8.82 8.44
N ASN A 245 13.44 -9.70 8.70
CA ASN A 245 14.28 -10.27 7.65
C ASN A 245 14.10 -11.80 7.51
N CYS A 246 13.46 -12.43 8.45
CA CYS A 246 13.23 -13.88 8.49
C CYS A 246 12.02 -14.23 9.35
N VAL A 247 11.53 -15.44 9.17
CA VAL A 247 10.46 -16.06 9.96
C VAL A 247 11.05 -17.31 10.62
N SER A 248 10.73 -17.54 11.89
CA SER A 248 11.08 -18.78 12.57
C SER A 248 10.09 -19.90 12.26
N ASP A 249 10.47 -21.16 12.50
CA ASP A 249 9.66 -22.35 12.23
C ASP A 249 8.30 -22.36 12.96
N ASP A 250 8.18 -21.61 14.04
CA ASP A 250 6.93 -21.43 14.78
C ASP A 250 6.05 -20.29 14.25
N GLY A 251 6.38 -19.72 13.07
CA GLY A 251 5.64 -18.62 12.46
C GLY A 251 5.81 -17.29 13.19
N THR A 252 6.72 -17.18 14.16
CA THR A 252 7.04 -15.90 14.77
C THR A 252 8.10 -15.16 13.96
N ALA A 253 7.92 -13.85 13.75
CA ALA A 253 8.92 -13.04 13.08
C ALA A 253 10.13 -12.88 13.98
N ARG A 254 11.23 -13.53 13.62
CA ARG A 254 12.52 -13.40 14.28
C ARG A 254 13.63 -13.27 13.25
N CYS A 255 14.54 -12.36 13.49
CA CYS A 255 15.78 -12.32 12.74
C CYS A 255 16.88 -12.96 13.57
N SER A 256 17.48 -14.02 13.07
CA SER A 256 18.81 -14.41 13.58
C SER A 256 19.81 -13.32 13.18
N LYS A 257 20.79 -13.06 14.01
CA LYS A 257 21.82 -12.04 13.78
C LYS A 257 22.72 -12.36 12.58
N ASN A 258 22.48 -13.43 11.85
CA ASN A 258 23.36 -14.01 10.82
C ASN A 258 22.64 -14.32 9.51
N ALA A 259 21.62 -13.60 9.14
CA ALA A 259 21.14 -13.59 7.75
C ALA A 259 21.94 -12.50 7.01
N GLY A 260 23.22 -12.76 6.76
CA GLY A 260 24.14 -11.98 5.96
C GLY A 260 24.73 -12.86 4.91
#